data_46856c87481faccd651628d3af32a414
#
_entry.id   46856c87481faccd651628d3af32a414
#
_cell.length_a   1.000
_cell.length_b   1.000
_cell.length_c   1.000
_cell.angle_alpha   90.00
_cell.angle_beta   90.00
_cell.angle_gamma   90.00
#
_symmetry.space_group_name_H-M   'P 1'
#
loop_
_entity.id
_entity.type
_entity.pdbx_description
1 polymer ?
#
loop_
_entity_poly.entity_id
_entity_poly.type
_entity_poly.pdbx_seq_one_letter_code
_entity_poly.pdbx_strand_id
1 'polypeptide(L)'
;MKEKSGWERRGARQDGTYFLLSAGEWAGHLPEMILLGVNIDHCATVRQARYRAAATPAGGAIEPDPVLFAQLAERAGADGITVHLREDRRHIQERDVWRLRESIATRLNLEMACTPEMLAFALRLRPEAVCLVPESRQEITTEGGLEVAGALDRVRACVEPLAAAGIEVSLFIDPDERQIAAAAKVAAPW
;
A
#
# COMPACT_ATOMS: atom_id res chain seq x y z
N MET A 1 36.82 -21.96 -5.54
CA MET A 1 35.83 -21.92 -6.62
C MET A 1 34.48 -21.80 -5.92
N LYS A 2 33.93 -20.59 -5.82
CA LYS A 2 32.59 -20.32 -5.18
C LYS A 2 31.64 -20.13 -6.32
N GLU A 3 30.69 -21.04 -6.47
CA GLU A 3 29.56 -20.89 -7.37
C GLU A 3 28.71 -19.69 -6.91
N LYS A 4 28.59 -18.72 -7.80
CA LYS A 4 27.63 -17.62 -7.64
C LYS A 4 26.27 -18.19 -7.99
N SER A 5 25.38 -18.31 -7.00
CA SER A 5 23.95 -18.52 -7.24
C SER A 5 23.40 -17.26 -7.93
N GLY A 6 23.30 -17.34 -9.24
CA GLY A 6 22.70 -16.31 -10.06
C GLY A 6 21.17 -16.35 -9.94
N TRP A 7 20.60 -15.48 -9.14
CA TRP A 7 19.20 -15.12 -9.26
C TRP A 7 19.10 -14.09 -10.38
N GLU A 8 18.96 -14.55 -11.62
CA GLU A 8 18.56 -13.68 -12.72
C GLU A 8 17.10 -13.30 -12.50
N ARG A 9 16.85 -12.02 -12.25
CA ARG A 9 15.50 -11.44 -12.30
C ARG A 9 14.98 -11.59 -13.74
N ARG A 10 14.08 -12.52 -13.98
CA ARG A 10 13.36 -12.58 -15.23
C ARG A 10 12.27 -11.51 -15.18
N GLY A 11 12.32 -10.62 -16.14
CA GLY A 11 11.64 -9.34 -16.16
C GLY A 11 10.13 -9.42 -15.99
N ALA A 12 9.61 -8.42 -15.29
CA ALA A 12 8.22 -8.00 -15.44
C ALA A 12 7.94 -7.73 -16.93
N ARG A 13 6.77 -8.10 -17.43
CA ARG A 13 6.35 -7.67 -18.77
C ARG A 13 6.35 -6.15 -18.80
N GLN A 14 6.85 -5.57 -19.87
CA GLN A 14 7.01 -4.12 -20.05
C GLN A 14 5.67 -3.33 -20.04
N ASP A 15 4.54 -4.02 -19.94
CA ASP A 15 3.19 -3.44 -19.99
C ASP A 15 2.49 -3.31 -18.63
N GLY A 16 3.12 -3.77 -17.53
CA GLY A 16 2.56 -3.63 -16.17
C GLY A 16 1.25 -4.39 -15.92
N THR A 17 0.86 -5.31 -16.79
CA THR A 17 -0.41 -6.03 -16.70
C THR A 17 -0.30 -7.18 -15.71
N TYR A 18 -1.00 -7.07 -14.59
CA TYR A 18 -1.25 -8.17 -13.65
C TYR A 18 -2.60 -8.80 -14.01
N PHE A 19 -2.63 -10.11 -14.19
CA PHE A 19 -3.85 -10.81 -14.53
C PHE A 19 -4.63 -11.19 -13.28
N LEU A 20 -5.87 -10.72 -13.20
CA LEU A 20 -6.91 -11.39 -12.40
C LEU A 20 -7.39 -12.60 -13.23
N LEU A 21 -7.07 -13.79 -12.78
CA LEU A 21 -7.67 -15.00 -13.32
C LEU A 21 -9.05 -15.18 -12.69
N SER A 22 -10.08 -15.39 -13.50
CA SER A 22 -11.39 -15.80 -13.01
C SER A 22 -11.29 -17.18 -12.34
N ALA A 23 -12.20 -17.51 -11.42
CA ALA A 23 -12.18 -18.79 -10.69
C ALA A 23 -12.11 -20.04 -11.56
N GLY A 24 -12.48 -19.94 -12.86
CA GLY A 24 -12.39 -21.02 -13.85
C GLY A 24 -11.01 -21.17 -14.51
N GLU A 25 -10.14 -20.17 -14.41
CA GLU A 25 -8.82 -20.16 -15.08
C GLU A 25 -7.69 -20.63 -14.15
N TRP A 26 -7.98 -20.86 -12.88
CA TRP A 26 -7.00 -21.35 -11.89
C TRP A 26 -6.46 -22.75 -12.18
N ALA A 27 -7.10 -23.52 -13.06
CA ALA A 27 -6.74 -24.91 -13.32
C ALA A 27 -5.47 -25.13 -14.14
N GLY A 28 -4.76 -24.07 -14.57
CA GLY A 28 -3.61 -24.25 -15.45
C GLY A 28 -2.48 -23.23 -15.40
N HIS A 29 -2.60 -22.12 -14.65
CA HIS A 29 -1.57 -21.09 -14.63
C HIS A 29 -1.35 -20.58 -13.20
N LEU A 30 -0.46 -21.25 -12.47
CA LEU A 30 0.20 -20.58 -11.35
C LEU A 30 1.11 -19.49 -11.95
N PRO A 31 1.10 -18.26 -11.41
CA PRO A 31 2.09 -17.27 -11.83
C PRO A 31 3.48 -17.88 -11.64
N GLU A 32 4.35 -17.73 -12.61
CA GLU A 32 5.72 -18.28 -12.56
C GLU A 32 6.51 -17.77 -11.35
N MET A 33 6.00 -16.73 -10.68
CA MET A 33 6.65 -16.12 -9.53
C MET A 33 5.63 -15.45 -8.59
N ILE A 34 5.73 -15.76 -7.30
CA ILE A 34 4.98 -15.08 -6.24
C ILE A 34 5.73 -13.80 -5.89
N LEU A 35 5.05 -12.65 -5.94
CA LEU A 35 5.60 -11.36 -5.56
C LEU A 35 5.46 -11.14 -4.05
N LEU A 36 6.49 -10.55 -3.43
CA LEU A 36 6.52 -10.24 -2.01
C LEU A 36 6.28 -8.75 -1.77
N GLY A 37 5.14 -8.41 -1.20
CA GLY A 37 4.89 -7.09 -0.62
C GLY A 37 5.27 -7.06 0.86
N VAL A 38 5.92 -6.00 1.32
CA VAL A 38 6.33 -5.82 2.71
C VAL A 38 5.65 -4.57 3.29
N ASN A 39 4.78 -4.76 4.30
CA ASN A 39 4.23 -3.65 5.09
C ASN A 39 5.25 -3.23 6.16
N ILE A 40 5.52 -1.93 6.25
CA ILE A 40 6.54 -1.37 7.15
C ILE A 40 5.97 -0.51 8.28
N ASP A 41 4.66 -0.47 8.48
CA ASP A 41 3.99 0.39 9.47
C ASP A 41 4.50 0.14 10.89
N HIS A 42 4.74 -1.12 11.26
CA HIS A 42 5.19 -1.44 12.60
C HIS A 42 6.61 -0.92 12.91
N CYS A 43 7.46 -0.74 11.90
CA CYS A 43 8.73 -0.02 12.07
C CYS A 43 8.48 1.43 12.53
N ALA A 44 7.53 2.11 11.89
CA ALA A 44 7.13 3.46 12.29
C ALA A 44 6.42 3.47 13.66
N THR A 45 5.63 2.45 13.99
CA THR A 45 5.00 2.31 15.32
C THR A 45 6.04 2.27 16.42
N VAL A 46 7.10 1.48 16.28
CA VAL A 46 8.20 1.39 17.24
C VAL A 46 8.93 2.73 17.35
N ARG A 47 9.18 3.41 16.25
CA ARG A 47 9.76 4.76 16.23
C ARG A 47 8.90 5.75 17.04
N GLN A 48 7.60 5.80 16.76
CA GLN A 48 6.68 6.73 17.42
C GLN A 48 6.47 6.42 18.91
N ALA A 49 6.51 5.15 19.30
CA ALA A 49 6.49 4.77 20.72
C ALA A 49 7.69 5.32 21.47
N ARG A 50 8.86 5.41 20.82
CA ARG A 50 10.11 5.92 21.44
C ARG A 50 10.19 7.44 21.40
N TYR A 51 9.80 8.09 20.30
CA TYR A 51 10.09 9.51 20.06
C TYR A 51 8.86 10.41 20.05
N ARG A 52 7.64 9.89 20.28
CA ARG A 52 6.36 10.62 20.32
C ARG A 52 6.44 11.96 19.60
N ALA A 53 5.86 12.16 18.47
CA ALA A 53 5.68 13.42 17.72
C ALA A 53 6.63 14.61 18.02
N ALA A 54 7.54 14.47 18.95
CA ALA A 54 8.47 15.49 19.39
C ALA A 54 9.66 15.57 18.44
N ALA A 55 10.10 16.79 18.26
CA ALA A 55 11.24 17.21 17.51
C ALA A 55 12.36 16.16 17.40
N THR A 56 12.85 15.97 16.19
CA THR A 56 14.12 15.30 15.94
C THR A 56 15.11 15.69 17.00
N PRO A 57 15.70 14.76 17.76
CA PRO A 57 16.79 15.10 18.66
C PRO A 57 17.83 15.88 17.87
N ALA A 58 18.28 17.00 18.39
CA ALA A 58 19.25 17.85 17.69
C ALA A 58 20.47 16.98 17.28
N GLY A 59 20.60 16.71 15.97
CA GLY A 59 21.70 15.95 15.38
C GLY A 59 21.67 14.44 15.50
N GLY A 60 20.60 13.83 16.00
CA GLY A 60 20.47 12.38 16.15
C GLY A 60 19.60 11.71 15.08
N ALA A 61 19.96 10.51 14.65
CA ALA A 61 19.09 9.67 13.84
C ALA A 61 17.87 9.25 14.65
N ILE A 62 16.68 9.36 14.07
CA ILE A 62 15.44 8.83 14.66
C ILE A 62 15.29 7.39 14.19
N GLU A 63 15.49 6.45 15.10
CA GLU A 63 15.43 5.03 14.78
C GLU A 63 14.32 4.31 15.57
N PRO A 64 13.73 3.26 14.95
CA PRO A 64 14.02 2.77 13.61
C PRO A 64 13.48 3.69 12.52
N ASP A 65 14.22 3.86 11.40
CA ASP A 65 13.77 4.64 10.24
C ASP A 65 13.00 3.70 9.27
N PRO A 66 11.69 3.90 9.05
CA PRO A 66 10.90 3.04 8.14
C PRO A 66 11.38 3.13 6.68
N VAL A 67 11.97 4.25 6.26
CA VAL A 67 12.51 4.38 4.90
C VAL A 67 13.76 3.52 4.72
N LEU A 68 14.66 3.51 5.69
CA LEU A 68 15.82 2.62 5.67
C LEU A 68 15.39 1.15 5.72
N PHE A 69 14.36 0.84 6.51
CA PHE A 69 13.83 -0.52 6.59
C PHE A 69 13.23 -0.97 5.24
N ALA A 70 12.49 -0.09 4.54
CA ALA A 70 11.98 -0.37 3.20
C ALA A 70 13.11 -0.67 2.20
N GLN A 71 14.18 0.13 2.18
CA GLN A 71 15.35 -0.10 1.33
C GLN A 71 16.07 -1.40 1.66
N LEU A 72 16.08 -1.81 2.94
CA LEU A 72 16.61 -3.12 3.33
C LEU A 72 15.73 -4.25 2.82
N ALA A 73 14.41 -4.12 2.90
CA ALA A 73 13.45 -5.09 2.38
C ALA A 73 13.60 -5.25 0.85
N GLU A 74 13.73 -4.15 0.09
CA GLU A 74 14.01 -4.19 -1.35
C GLU A 74 15.30 -4.95 -1.67
N ARG A 75 16.40 -4.62 -0.97
CA ARG A 75 17.67 -5.33 -1.15
C ARG A 75 17.58 -6.81 -0.81
N ALA A 76 16.67 -7.18 0.09
CA ALA A 76 16.40 -8.57 0.44
C ALA A 76 15.46 -9.28 -0.55
N GLY A 77 14.87 -8.56 -1.51
CA GLY A 77 14.07 -9.13 -2.58
C GLY A 77 12.57 -8.82 -2.49
N ALA A 78 12.15 -7.83 -1.71
CA ALA A 78 10.75 -7.35 -1.76
C ALA A 78 10.44 -6.74 -3.13
N ASP A 79 9.26 -7.05 -3.65
CA ASP A 79 8.74 -6.56 -4.94
C ASP A 79 7.85 -5.32 -4.77
N GLY A 80 7.45 -5.01 -3.55
CA GLY A 80 6.65 -3.83 -3.22
C GLY A 80 6.70 -3.49 -1.73
N ILE A 81 6.49 -2.22 -1.44
CA ILE A 81 6.43 -1.68 -0.07
C ILE A 81 5.02 -1.15 0.17
N THR A 82 4.43 -1.54 1.28
CA THR A 82 3.13 -1.05 1.73
C THR A 82 3.29 -0.19 2.98
N VAL A 83 2.62 0.96 2.99
CA VAL A 83 2.52 1.87 4.14
C VAL A 83 1.11 2.37 4.31
N HIS A 84 0.65 2.49 5.54
CA HIS A 84 -0.61 3.10 5.88
C HIS A 84 -0.39 4.51 6.44
N LEU A 85 -0.73 5.52 5.67
CA LEU A 85 -0.76 6.90 6.14
C LEU A 85 -2.13 7.20 6.75
N ARG A 86 -2.29 6.93 8.04
CA ARG A 86 -3.55 7.18 8.76
C ARG A 86 -3.85 8.67 8.88
N GLU A 87 -5.13 9.03 8.93
CA GLU A 87 -5.57 10.42 9.15
C GLU A 87 -5.00 11.03 10.44
N ASP A 88 -4.82 10.22 11.50
CA ASP A 88 -4.28 10.66 12.78
C ASP A 88 -2.74 10.64 12.85
N ARG A 89 -2.07 10.19 11.81
CA ARG A 89 -0.59 10.15 11.70
C ARG A 89 0.10 9.45 12.88
N ARG A 90 -0.55 8.45 13.53
CA ARG A 90 -0.02 7.82 14.75
C ARG A 90 1.30 7.04 14.55
N HIS A 91 1.62 6.63 13.35
CA HIS A 91 2.86 5.90 13.01
C HIS A 91 3.57 6.49 11.80
N ILE A 92 3.21 6.10 10.57
CA ILE A 92 3.76 6.68 9.33
C ILE A 92 3.41 8.17 9.27
N GLN A 93 4.39 8.98 8.90
CA GLN A 93 4.27 10.42 8.71
C GLN A 93 4.33 10.76 7.21
N GLU A 94 3.75 11.88 6.80
CA GLU A 94 3.80 12.31 5.39
C GLU A 94 5.22 12.38 4.84
N ARG A 95 6.17 12.86 5.66
CA ARG A 95 7.59 12.91 5.29
C ARG A 95 8.18 11.53 4.97
N ASP A 96 7.70 10.47 5.65
CA ASP A 96 8.17 9.11 5.41
C ASP A 96 7.68 8.66 4.02
N VAL A 97 6.42 8.92 3.72
CA VAL A 97 5.81 8.54 2.43
C VAL A 97 6.49 9.25 1.25
N TRP A 98 6.78 10.56 1.38
CA TRP A 98 7.53 11.29 0.36
C TRP A 98 8.94 10.73 0.18
N ARG A 99 9.66 10.47 1.28
CA ARG A 99 11.01 9.87 1.21
C ARG A 99 11.00 8.46 0.60
N LEU A 100 9.98 7.66 0.91
CA LEU A 100 9.79 6.36 0.27
C LEU A 100 9.61 6.52 -1.24
N ARG A 101 8.70 7.40 -1.67
CA ARG A 101 8.43 7.66 -3.08
C ARG A 101 9.69 8.05 -3.87
N GLU A 102 10.62 8.78 -3.23
CA GLU A 102 11.89 9.23 -3.83
C GLU A 102 12.99 8.19 -3.80
N SER A 103 12.94 7.21 -2.86
CA SER A 103 14.10 6.37 -2.55
C SER A 103 13.93 4.88 -2.84
N ILE A 104 12.70 4.37 -2.94
CA ILE A 104 12.46 2.98 -3.32
C ILE A 104 12.34 2.84 -4.84
N ALA A 105 12.77 1.70 -5.36
CA ALA A 105 12.68 1.36 -6.78
C ALA A 105 11.52 0.40 -7.08
N THR A 106 10.96 -0.25 -6.04
CA THR A 106 9.81 -1.14 -6.13
C THR A 106 8.50 -0.36 -6.03
N ARG A 107 7.38 -1.06 -6.15
CA ARG A 107 6.04 -0.46 -6.03
C ARG A 107 5.80 0.10 -4.63
N LEU A 108 5.26 1.31 -4.56
CA LEU A 108 4.68 1.87 -3.36
C LEU A 108 3.17 1.64 -3.36
N ASN A 109 2.67 0.88 -2.39
CA ASN A 109 1.26 0.74 -2.10
C ASN A 109 0.91 1.62 -0.89
N LEU A 110 0.06 2.62 -1.10
CA LEU A 110 -0.40 3.52 -0.05
C LEU A 110 -1.76 3.06 0.48
N GLU A 111 -1.81 2.59 1.72
CA GLU A 111 -3.08 2.40 2.42
C GLU A 111 -3.56 3.73 2.98
N MET A 112 -4.83 4.05 2.76
CA MET A 112 -5.40 5.34 3.19
C MET A 112 -6.91 5.28 3.40
N ALA A 113 -7.43 6.20 4.23
CA ALA A 113 -8.86 6.43 4.35
C ALA A 113 -9.46 7.00 3.05
N CYS A 114 -10.73 6.68 2.79
CA CYS A 114 -11.50 7.24 1.69
C CYS A 114 -12.03 8.64 2.06
N THR A 115 -11.14 9.64 2.08
CA THR A 115 -11.45 11.04 2.38
C THR A 115 -10.88 12.00 1.34
N PRO A 116 -11.46 13.22 1.18
CA PRO A 116 -10.93 14.20 0.22
C PRO A 116 -9.48 14.61 0.49
N GLU A 117 -9.07 14.69 1.77
CA GLU A 117 -7.69 15.02 2.16
C GLU A 117 -6.71 13.96 1.67
N MET A 118 -7.03 12.69 1.95
CA MET A 118 -6.16 11.58 1.57
C MET A 118 -6.13 11.37 0.05
N LEU A 119 -7.27 11.58 -0.62
CA LEU A 119 -7.32 11.59 -2.09
C LEU A 119 -6.40 12.66 -2.67
N ALA A 120 -6.48 13.90 -2.17
CA ALA A 120 -5.61 14.98 -2.63
C ALA A 120 -4.12 14.70 -2.36
N PHE A 121 -3.81 14.05 -1.23
CA PHE A 121 -2.46 13.60 -0.93
C PHE A 121 -1.96 12.55 -1.93
N ALA A 122 -2.74 11.50 -2.17
CA ALA A 122 -2.39 10.42 -3.09
C ALA A 122 -2.19 10.91 -4.53
N LEU A 123 -3.06 11.82 -5.01
CA LEU A 123 -2.94 12.41 -6.35
C LEU A 123 -1.65 13.24 -6.53
N ARG A 124 -1.15 13.88 -5.46
CA ARG A 124 0.14 14.59 -5.50
C ARG A 124 1.32 13.63 -5.41
N LEU A 125 1.24 12.62 -4.55
CA LEU A 125 2.29 11.62 -4.32
C LEU A 125 2.50 10.73 -5.56
N ARG A 126 1.38 10.35 -6.21
CA ARG A 126 1.35 9.41 -7.35
C ARG A 126 2.04 8.07 -7.05
N PRO A 127 1.59 7.34 -6.03
CA PRO A 127 2.08 5.98 -5.79
C PRO A 127 1.64 5.07 -6.94
N GLU A 128 2.26 3.91 -7.07
CA GLU A 128 1.84 2.89 -8.05
C GLU A 128 0.49 2.29 -7.70
N ALA A 129 0.20 2.16 -6.39
CA ALA A 129 -1.07 1.62 -5.91
C ALA A 129 -1.58 2.34 -4.68
N VAL A 130 -2.91 2.33 -4.52
CA VAL A 130 -3.64 2.77 -3.32
C VAL A 130 -4.55 1.64 -2.87
N CYS A 131 -4.54 1.35 -1.59
CA CYS A 131 -5.56 0.51 -0.95
C CYS A 131 -6.46 1.39 -0.07
N LEU A 132 -7.76 1.44 -0.37
CA LEU A 132 -8.72 2.14 0.46
C LEU A 132 -9.13 1.26 1.64
N VAL A 133 -8.83 1.73 2.84
CA VAL A 133 -9.09 1.01 4.09
C VAL A 133 -10.05 1.79 4.99
N PRO A 134 -10.82 1.12 5.87
CA PRO A 134 -11.56 1.81 6.91
C PRO A 134 -10.60 2.35 7.95
N GLU A 135 -10.93 3.51 8.53
CA GLU A 135 -10.22 4.04 9.69
C GLU A 135 -11.19 4.42 10.80
N SER A 136 -10.98 3.84 11.97
CA SER A 136 -11.60 4.27 13.21
C SER A 136 -10.53 4.86 14.13
N ARG A 137 -10.82 6.01 14.72
CA ARG A 137 -9.89 6.67 15.64
C ARG A 137 -9.68 5.90 16.96
N GLN A 138 -10.59 5.00 17.28
CA GLN A 138 -10.60 4.26 18.55
C GLN A 138 -9.90 2.90 18.47
N GLU A 139 -9.63 2.39 17.25
CA GLU A 139 -9.03 1.09 17.04
C GLU A 139 -7.50 1.18 16.97
N ILE A 140 -6.82 0.19 17.57
CA ILE A 140 -5.35 0.06 17.49
C ILE A 140 -4.96 -0.46 16.10
N THR A 141 -5.76 -1.38 15.56
CA THR A 141 -5.65 -1.93 14.23
C THR A 141 -6.97 -1.73 13.48
N THR A 142 -6.95 -1.83 12.15
CA THR A 142 -8.18 -1.82 11.35
C THR A 142 -8.93 -3.12 11.57
N GLU A 143 -10.09 -3.05 12.26
CA GLU A 143 -11.01 -4.17 12.39
C GLU A 143 -12.17 -4.02 11.40
N GLY A 144 -12.44 -5.09 10.64
CA GLY A 144 -13.44 -5.10 9.58
C GLY A 144 -12.99 -4.41 8.29
N GLY A 145 -13.78 -4.56 7.25
CA GLY A 145 -13.54 -4.00 5.92
C GLY A 145 -14.21 -2.64 5.71
N LEU A 146 -13.81 -1.97 4.64
CA LEU A 146 -14.42 -0.73 4.17
C LEU A 146 -15.89 -0.98 3.79
N GLU A 147 -16.81 -0.19 4.34
CA GLU A 147 -18.23 -0.25 3.98
C GLU A 147 -18.45 0.42 2.61
N VAL A 148 -18.44 -0.40 1.57
CA VAL A 148 -18.62 0.03 0.17
C VAL A 148 -20.09 0.07 -0.19
N ALA A 149 -20.88 -0.94 0.19
CA ALA A 149 -22.28 -1.09 -0.20
C ALA A 149 -23.14 0.07 0.28
N GLY A 150 -22.90 0.55 1.52
CA GLY A 150 -23.61 1.70 2.08
C GLY A 150 -23.02 3.07 1.72
N ALA A 151 -21.82 3.11 1.10
CA ALA A 151 -21.09 4.34 0.81
C ALA A 151 -20.59 4.42 -0.65
N LEU A 152 -21.31 3.81 -1.57
CA LEU A 152 -20.89 3.60 -2.96
C LEU A 152 -20.41 4.89 -3.65
N ASP A 153 -21.18 5.99 -3.54
CA ASP A 153 -20.82 7.26 -4.18
C ASP A 153 -19.56 7.89 -3.59
N ARG A 154 -19.37 7.76 -2.27
CA ARG A 154 -18.16 8.23 -1.59
C ARG A 154 -16.94 7.45 -2.06
N VAL A 155 -17.04 6.12 -2.13
CA VAL A 155 -15.93 5.26 -2.58
C VAL A 155 -15.62 5.55 -4.04
N ARG A 156 -16.63 5.64 -4.89
CA ARG A 156 -16.50 5.99 -6.30
C ARG A 156 -15.80 7.34 -6.50
N ALA A 157 -16.15 8.35 -5.72
CA ALA A 157 -15.51 9.67 -5.76
C ALA A 157 -14.01 9.64 -5.41
N CYS A 158 -13.55 8.60 -4.68
CA CYS A 158 -12.13 8.35 -4.45
C CYS A 158 -11.50 7.53 -5.59
N VAL A 159 -12.16 6.45 -6.03
CA VAL A 159 -11.60 5.51 -7.00
C VAL A 159 -11.41 6.15 -8.38
N GLU A 160 -12.42 6.86 -8.88
CA GLU A 160 -12.39 7.41 -10.24
C GLU A 160 -11.22 8.38 -10.48
N PRO A 161 -10.92 9.37 -9.60
CA PRO A 161 -9.78 10.27 -9.81
C PRO A 161 -8.43 9.55 -9.71
N LEU A 162 -8.29 8.56 -8.82
CA LEU A 162 -7.08 7.77 -8.67
C LEU A 162 -6.83 6.92 -9.94
N ALA A 163 -7.85 6.22 -10.41
CA ALA A 163 -7.77 5.43 -11.64
C ALA A 163 -7.48 6.32 -12.87
N ALA A 164 -8.11 7.49 -12.98
CA ALA A 164 -7.84 8.45 -14.05
C ALA A 164 -6.39 9.00 -14.01
N ALA A 165 -5.75 9.02 -12.83
CA ALA A 165 -4.35 9.37 -12.67
C ALA A 165 -3.38 8.21 -12.96
N GLY A 166 -3.90 7.03 -13.32
CA GLY A 166 -3.11 5.82 -13.59
C GLY A 166 -2.62 5.11 -12.32
N ILE A 167 -3.25 5.38 -11.17
CA ILE A 167 -2.97 4.72 -9.89
C ILE A 167 -3.85 3.48 -9.78
N GLU A 168 -3.27 2.32 -9.50
CA GLU A 168 -4.04 1.11 -9.24
C GLU A 168 -4.78 1.23 -7.91
N VAL A 169 -6.07 0.84 -7.87
CA VAL A 169 -6.88 0.96 -6.67
C VAL A 169 -7.37 -0.40 -6.22
N SER A 170 -7.16 -0.71 -4.96
CA SER A 170 -7.75 -1.86 -4.26
C SER A 170 -8.62 -1.40 -3.10
N LEU A 171 -9.55 -2.28 -2.67
CA LEU A 171 -10.45 -2.02 -1.56
C LEU A 171 -10.27 -3.11 -0.50
N PHE A 172 -10.00 -2.70 0.72
CA PHE A 172 -9.95 -3.61 1.85
C PHE A 172 -11.39 -3.81 2.37
N ILE A 173 -12.03 -4.91 2.00
CA ILE A 173 -13.43 -5.22 2.31
C ILE A 173 -13.58 -6.52 3.09
N ASP A 174 -14.68 -6.64 3.82
CA ASP A 174 -15.06 -7.93 4.40
C ASP A 174 -15.50 -8.92 3.30
N PRO A 175 -15.36 -10.24 3.52
CA PRO A 175 -15.78 -11.28 2.58
C PRO A 175 -17.32 -11.47 2.60
N ASP A 176 -18.05 -10.39 2.39
CA ASP A 176 -19.51 -10.30 2.33
C ASP A 176 -19.91 -10.10 0.86
N GLU A 177 -20.88 -10.89 0.38
CA GLU A 177 -21.33 -10.82 -1.02
C GLU A 177 -21.81 -9.43 -1.44
N ARG A 178 -22.44 -8.67 -0.52
CA ARG A 178 -22.90 -7.29 -0.79
C ARG A 178 -21.70 -6.35 -0.98
N GLN A 179 -20.64 -6.51 -0.18
CA GLN A 179 -19.42 -5.70 -0.29
C GLN A 179 -18.68 -6.03 -1.59
N ILE A 180 -18.55 -7.31 -1.93
CA ILE A 180 -17.93 -7.76 -3.18
C ILE A 180 -18.71 -7.22 -4.40
N ALA A 181 -20.04 -7.36 -4.40
CA ALA A 181 -20.89 -6.83 -5.47
C ALA A 181 -20.84 -5.30 -5.58
N ALA A 182 -20.67 -4.60 -4.47
CA ALA A 182 -20.51 -3.15 -4.46
C ALA A 182 -19.12 -2.72 -4.96
N ALA A 183 -18.07 -3.42 -4.56
CA ALA A 183 -16.71 -3.18 -5.04
C ALA A 183 -16.62 -3.29 -6.57
N ALA A 184 -17.26 -4.30 -7.16
CA ALA A 184 -17.33 -4.46 -8.61
C ALA A 184 -18.00 -3.26 -9.32
N LYS A 185 -18.91 -2.53 -8.65
CA LYS A 185 -19.60 -1.37 -9.23
C LYS A 185 -18.80 -0.07 -9.20
N VAL A 186 -17.76 0.01 -8.41
CA VAL A 186 -16.89 1.19 -8.37
C VAL A 186 -15.66 1.07 -9.26
N ALA A 187 -15.58 -0.03 -10.02
CA ALA A 187 -14.48 -0.31 -10.95
C ALA A 187 -13.07 -0.27 -10.30
N ALA A 188 -12.99 -0.62 -9.04
CA ALA A 188 -11.69 -0.93 -8.43
C ALA A 188 -11.24 -2.30 -8.97
N PRO A 189 -10.06 -2.38 -9.61
CA PRO A 189 -9.63 -3.62 -10.26
C PRO A 189 -9.22 -4.72 -9.28
N TRP A 190 -9.03 -4.38 -7.99
CA TRP A 190 -8.52 -5.28 -6.93
C TRP A 190 -9.35 -5.21 -5.65
#